data_0012665f918b2a0f635b356a5aeaae3e
#
_entry.id   0012665f918b2a0f635b356a5aeaae3e
#
_cell.length_a   1.000
_cell.length_b   1.000
_cell.length_c   1.000
_cell.angle_alpha   90.00
_cell.angle_beta   90.00
_cell.angle_gamma   90.00
#
_symmetry.space_group_name_H-M   'P 1'
#
loop_
_entity.id
_entity.type
_entity.pdbx_description
1 polymer ?
#
loop_
_entity_poly.entity_id
_entity_poly.type
_entity_poly.pdbx_seq_one_letter_code
_entity_poly.pdbx_strand_id
1 'polypeptide(L)'
;MKKKIKLLFVAAALGMYPSCSIKQMAYKSIANGIAPLPEKKIKIKPDPNAPNPMRALTGEDDIELVGEVFPVILKLYEAMHIQDPKHRGIALITGELYIMYANVFVETPAMYLSDNEFDKKNAAFFRAKKFYKRGTKAVISALDSAYPGIAEAIHSDNAEKINTALERCRIHDCEALHWAGAGILAAFAIDPLDSESLQDVAGGLAMLEKVCALNPEYSGGAVWEILTKFYAAAPDSLGGGLEKAQTAYNKALELSKGNNPSIYVTYAVSFCIPKQDSSGFDEAIQKALQIDGESQPDNKLQITLSQNYAKWLKEHKDDFILGE
;
A
#
# COMPACT_ATOMS: atom_id res chain seq x y z
N MET A 1 -39.03 -53.65 20.45
CA MET A 1 -38.59 -53.19 19.13
C MET A 1 -38.71 -51.67 18.91
N LYS A 2 -39.75 -51.00 19.45
CA LYS A 2 -39.95 -49.54 19.19
C LYS A 2 -38.90 -48.59 19.81
N LYS A 3 -38.17 -48.93 20.86
CA LYS A 3 -37.11 -48.09 21.48
C LYS A 3 -35.78 -48.10 20.73
N LYS A 4 -35.45 -49.21 20.05
CA LYS A 4 -34.18 -49.29 19.26
C LYS A 4 -34.27 -48.51 17.96
N ILE A 5 -35.46 -48.37 17.38
CA ILE A 5 -35.66 -47.59 16.13
C ILE A 5 -35.55 -46.09 16.40
N LYS A 6 -36.00 -45.58 17.55
CA LYS A 6 -35.83 -44.16 17.92
C LYS A 6 -34.36 -43.76 18.12
N LEU A 7 -33.52 -44.67 18.65
CA LEU A 7 -32.09 -44.39 18.82
C LEU A 7 -31.31 -44.36 17.50
N LEU A 8 -31.74 -45.18 16.51
CA LEU A 8 -31.15 -45.19 15.19
C LEU A 8 -31.48 -43.89 14.39
N PHE A 9 -32.69 -43.34 14.55
CA PHE A 9 -33.09 -42.09 13.92
C PHE A 9 -32.37 -40.85 14.53
N VAL A 10 -32.11 -40.87 15.84
CA VAL A 10 -31.31 -39.79 16.48
C VAL A 10 -29.84 -39.86 16.07
N ALA A 11 -29.26 -41.05 15.91
CA ALA A 11 -27.91 -41.24 15.42
C ALA A 11 -27.77 -40.84 13.93
N ALA A 12 -28.78 -41.13 13.10
CA ALA A 12 -28.81 -40.72 11.69
C ALA A 12 -29.02 -39.20 11.52
N ALA A 13 -29.78 -38.56 12.42
CA ALA A 13 -29.96 -37.09 12.43
C ALA A 13 -28.71 -36.34 12.89
N LEU A 14 -27.87 -36.93 13.75
CA LEU A 14 -26.57 -36.36 14.16
C LEU A 14 -25.48 -36.56 13.11
N GLY A 15 -25.62 -37.52 12.17
CA GLY A 15 -24.69 -37.75 11.08
C GLY A 15 -24.91 -36.86 9.84
N MET A 16 -25.98 -36.06 9.81
CA MET A 16 -26.35 -35.22 8.67
C MET A 16 -26.03 -33.72 8.82
N TYR A 17 -25.34 -33.32 9.89
CA TYR A 17 -24.80 -31.95 9.92
C TYR A 17 -23.53 -31.88 9.07
N PRO A 18 -23.49 -31.00 8.09
CA PRO A 18 -22.44 -31.03 7.07
C PRO A 18 -21.08 -30.73 7.72
N SER A 19 -20.11 -31.58 7.44
CA SER A 19 -18.68 -31.36 7.77
C SER A 19 -18.15 -30.05 7.23
N CYS A 20 -18.93 -29.40 6.39
CA CYS A 20 -18.69 -28.06 5.83
C CYS A 20 -18.66 -26.96 6.89
N SER A 21 -19.48 -27.03 7.96
CA SER A 21 -19.53 -25.95 8.97
C SER A 21 -18.32 -25.94 9.88
N ILE A 22 -17.78 -27.10 10.24
CA ILE A 22 -16.58 -27.20 11.10
C ILE A 22 -15.34 -26.75 10.35
N LYS A 23 -15.20 -27.13 9.08
CA LYS A 23 -14.11 -26.63 8.21
C LYS A 23 -14.19 -25.12 8.02
N GLN A 24 -15.37 -24.58 7.78
CA GLN A 24 -15.56 -23.12 7.66
C GLN A 24 -15.30 -22.39 8.97
N MET A 25 -15.70 -22.95 10.13
CA MET A 25 -15.41 -22.37 11.44
C MET A 25 -13.91 -22.37 11.75
N ALA A 26 -13.22 -23.48 11.48
CA ALA A 26 -11.77 -23.58 11.64
C ALA A 26 -11.04 -22.60 10.72
N TYR A 27 -11.44 -22.53 9.45
CA TYR A 27 -10.90 -21.58 8.49
C TYR A 27 -11.09 -20.12 8.97
N LYS A 28 -12.30 -19.73 9.37
CA LYS A 28 -12.57 -18.38 9.88
C LYS A 28 -11.79 -18.06 11.15
N SER A 29 -11.56 -19.04 12.01
CA SER A 29 -10.73 -18.85 13.22
C SER A 29 -9.28 -18.55 12.85
N ILE A 30 -8.71 -19.34 11.93
CA ILE A 30 -7.34 -19.11 11.40
C ILE A 30 -7.29 -17.76 10.69
N ALA A 31 -8.23 -17.48 9.77
CA ALA A 31 -8.31 -16.26 9.02
C ALA A 31 -8.37 -15.00 9.92
N ASN A 32 -9.20 -15.03 10.96
CA ASN A 32 -9.26 -13.96 11.96
C ASN A 32 -7.98 -13.82 12.80
N GLY A 33 -7.23 -14.92 12.98
CA GLY A 33 -5.95 -14.90 13.71
C GLY A 33 -4.83 -14.22 12.91
N ILE A 34 -4.72 -14.54 11.62
CA ILE A 34 -3.66 -14.02 10.74
C ILE A 34 -4.02 -12.70 10.03
N ALA A 35 -5.31 -12.43 9.87
CA ALA A 35 -5.85 -11.24 9.21
C ALA A 35 -7.02 -10.66 10.03
N PRO A 36 -6.76 -10.10 11.22
CA PRO A 36 -7.82 -9.57 12.07
C PRO A 36 -8.56 -8.43 11.39
N LEU A 37 -9.86 -8.33 11.69
CA LEU A 37 -10.68 -7.23 11.18
C LEU A 37 -10.13 -5.88 11.65
N PRO A 38 -10.17 -4.81 10.81
CA PRO A 38 -9.60 -3.51 11.13
C PRO A 38 -10.04 -2.96 12.50
N GLU A 39 -11.30 -3.10 12.84
CA GLU A 39 -11.85 -2.63 14.13
C GLU A 39 -11.28 -3.36 15.35
N LYS A 40 -10.73 -4.54 15.16
CA LYS A 40 -10.09 -5.32 16.23
C LYS A 40 -8.62 -4.94 16.42
N LYS A 41 -7.92 -4.55 15.36
CA LYS A 41 -6.51 -4.11 15.43
C LYS A 41 -6.30 -2.94 16.40
N ILE A 42 -7.20 -1.95 16.39
CA ILE A 42 -7.09 -0.74 17.24
C ILE A 42 -7.25 -1.02 18.74
N LYS A 43 -7.95 -2.09 19.11
CA LYS A 43 -8.19 -2.46 20.51
C LYS A 43 -6.99 -3.10 21.20
N ILE A 44 -6.00 -3.52 20.41
CA ILE A 44 -4.77 -4.12 20.92
C ILE A 44 -3.75 -2.98 21.03
N LYS A 45 -3.47 -2.54 22.27
CA LYS A 45 -2.32 -1.63 22.49
C LYS A 45 -1.07 -2.37 22.06
N PRO A 46 -0.26 -1.82 21.12
CA PRO A 46 1.00 -2.44 20.77
C PRO A 46 1.89 -2.50 22.02
N ASP A 47 2.31 -3.70 22.36
CA ASP A 47 3.40 -3.89 23.34
C ASP A 47 4.72 -3.73 22.57
N PRO A 48 5.51 -2.72 22.83
CA PRO A 48 6.78 -2.50 22.12
C PRO A 48 7.79 -3.65 22.32
N ASN A 49 7.58 -4.50 23.33
CA ASN A 49 8.42 -5.67 23.61
C ASN A 49 7.81 -6.99 23.07
N ALA A 50 6.63 -6.94 22.47
CA ALA A 50 6.04 -8.15 21.88
C ALA A 50 6.86 -8.61 20.68
N PRO A 51 7.03 -9.94 20.50
CA PRO A 51 7.64 -10.47 19.29
C PRO A 51 6.90 -9.97 18.05
N ASN A 52 7.63 -9.37 17.11
CA ASN A 52 7.09 -8.93 15.82
C ASN A 52 7.56 -9.89 14.71
N PRO A 53 6.73 -10.89 14.32
CA PRO A 53 7.10 -11.82 13.27
C PRO A 53 7.32 -11.16 11.90
N MET A 54 6.70 -9.98 11.67
CA MET A 54 6.87 -9.24 10.42
C MET A 54 8.31 -8.72 10.25
N ARG A 55 9.08 -8.62 11.34
CA ARG A 55 10.51 -8.27 11.28
C ARG A 55 11.31 -9.24 10.42
N ALA A 56 10.86 -10.49 10.26
CA ALA A 56 11.48 -11.43 9.32
C ALA A 56 11.44 -10.93 7.85
N LEU A 57 10.55 -9.98 7.53
CA LEU A 57 10.48 -9.34 6.23
C LEU A 57 10.91 -7.86 6.30
N THR A 58 10.32 -7.09 7.23
CA THR A 58 10.57 -5.63 7.31
C THR A 58 11.94 -5.29 7.88
N GLY A 59 12.53 -6.19 8.66
CA GLY A 59 13.89 -6.07 9.24
C GLY A 59 14.98 -6.73 8.42
N GLU A 60 14.64 -7.30 7.24
CA GLU A 60 15.59 -7.91 6.33
C GLU A 60 16.20 -6.85 5.41
N ASP A 61 17.50 -6.92 5.15
CA ASP A 61 18.19 -6.03 4.23
C ASP A 61 18.57 -6.71 2.90
N ASP A 62 18.40 -8.03 2.83
CA ASP A 62 18.51 -8.79 1.59
C ASP A 62 17.20 -8.72 0.79
N ILE A 63 17.13 -7.74 -0.11
CA ILE A 63 15.95 -7.48 -0.96
C ILE A 63 15.65 -8.67 -1.88
N GLU A 64 16.68 -9.38 -2.34
CA GLU A 64 16.54 -10.54 -3.24
C GLU A 64 15.83 -11.68 -2.50
N LEU A 65 16.30 -12.02 -1.30
CA LEU A 65 15.67 -13.03 -0.44
C LEU A 65 14.20 -12.70 -0.16
N VAL A 66 13.89 -11.45 0.18
CA VAL A 66 12.49 -11.03 0.38
C VAL A 66 11.70 -11.16 -0.91
N GLY A 67 12.27 -10.76 -2.04
CA GLY A 67 11.65 -10.85 -3.37
C GLY A 67 11.32 -12.28 -3.81
N GLU A 68 12.12 -13.27 -3.43
CA GLU A 68 11.86 -14.68 -3.72
C GLU A 68 10.70 -15.25 -2.89
N VAL A 69 10.58 -14.85 -1.64
CA VAL A 69 9.55 -15.36 -0.71
C VAL A 69 8.22 -14.62 -0.89
N PHE A 70 8.25 -13.33 -1.21
CA PHE A 70 7.07 -12.47 -1.26
C PHE A 70 5.95 -12.99 -2.18
N PRO A 71 6.22 -13.48 -3.41
CA PRO A 71 5.19 -14.03 -4.29
C PRO A 71 4.45 -15.23 -3.69
N VAL A 72 5.14 -16.05 -2.89
CA VAL A 72 4.53 -17.21 -2.22
C VAL A 72 3.51 -16.74 -1.17
N ILE A 73 3.91 -15.78 -0.33
CA ILE A 73 3.03 -15.19 0.69
C ILE A 73 1.83 -14.53 0.02
N LEU A 74 2.05 -13.73 -1.02
CA LEU A 74 1.01 -13.08 -1.80
C LEU A 74 -0.01 -14.09 -2.35
N LYS A 75 0.45 -15.19 -2.97
CA LYS A 75 -0.44 -16.19 -3.54
C LYS A 75 -1.19 -17.00 -2.48
N LEU A 76 -0.61 -17.17 -1.30
CA LEU A 76 -1.30 -17.79 -0.17
C LEU A 76 -2.49 -16.93 0.30
N TYR A 77 -2.27 -15.63 0.51
CA TYR A 77 -3.34 -14.71 0.91
C TYR A 77 -4.41 -14.55 -0.19
N GLU A 78 -4.01 -14.54 -1.47
CA GLU A 78 -4.97 -14.53 -2.58
C GLU A 78 -5.84 -15.79 -2.61
N ALA A 79 -5.27 -16.97 -2.38
CA ALA A 79 -6.04 -18.21 -2.29
C ALA A 79 -7.05 -18.16 -1.12
N MET A 80 -6.66 -17.58 0.01
CA MET A 80 -7.56 -17.38 1.15
C MET A 80 -8.67 -16.36 0.82
N HIS A 81 -8.36 -15.28 0.10
CA HIS A 81 -9.35 -14.31 -0.35
C HIS A 81 -10.35 -14.93 -1.35
N ILE A 82 -9.89 -15.78 -2.26
CA ILE A 82 -10.77 -16.53 -3.17
C ILE A 82 -11.71 -17.45 -2.37
N GLN A 83 -11.21 -18.08 -1.31
CA GLN A 83 -11.99 -18.99 -0.46
C GLN A 83 -13.06 -18.26 0.37
N ASP A 84 -12.77 -17.07 0.87
CA ASP A 84 -13.71 -16.21 1.62
C ASP A 84 -13.61 -14.75 1.16
N PRO A 85 -14.26 -14.40 0.03
CA PRO A 85 -14.17 -13.06 -0.56
C PRO A 85 -14.76 -11.96 0.34
N LYS A 86 -15.57 -12.32 1.33
CA LYS A 86 -16.21 -11.38 2.27
C LYS A 86 -15.38 -11.13 3.52
N HIS A 87 -14.27 -11.83 3.71
CA HIS A 87 -13.41 -11.63 4.88
C HIS A 87 -12.55 -10.37 4.69
N ARG A 88 -12.98 -9.26 5.27
CA ARG A 88 -12.39 -7.92 5.11
C ARG A 88 -10.89 -7.85 5.42
N GLY A 89 -10.45 -8.53 6.50
CA GLY A 89 -9.04 -8.55 6.87
C GLY A 89 -8.16 -9.25 5.81
N ILE A 90 -8.62 -10.39 5.27
CA ILE A 90 -7.89 -11.11 4.20
C ILE A 90 -7.88 -10.29 2.90
N ALA A 91 -9.02 -9.70 2.55
CA ALA A 91 -9.11 -8.85 1.36
C ALA A 91 -8.14 -7.66 1.44
N LEU A 92 -8.07 -7.01 2.61
CA LEU A 92 -7.16 -5.90 2.88
C LEU A 92 -5.70 -6.32 2.72
N ILE A 93 -5.24 -7.36 3.44
CA ILE A 93 -3.86 -7.84 3.36
C ILE A 93 -3.52 -8.33 1.95
N THR A 94 -4.43 -9.02 1.27
CA THR A 94 -4.20 -9.44 -0.13
C THR A 94 -3.95 -8.24 -1.03
N GLY A 95 -4.74 -7.19 -0.89
CA GLY A 95 -4.57 -5.97 -1.66
C GLY A 95 -3.29 -5.23 -1.35
N GLU A 96 -2.96 -5.07 -0.07
CA GLU A 96 -1.69 -4.53 0.43
C GLU A 96 -0.49 -5.25 -0.19
N LEU A 97 -0.45 -6.59 -0.11
CA LEU A 97 0.62 -7.40 -0.66
C LEU A 97 0.77 -7.22 -2.18
N TYR A 98 -0.34 -7.11 -2.94
CA TYR A 98 -0.28 -6.82 -4.37
C TYR A 98 0.33 -5.46 -4.68
N ILE A 99 -0.05 -4.42 -3.92
CA ILE A 99 0.43 -3.05 -4.11
C ILE A 99 1.91 -2.96 -3.74
N MET A 100 2.31 -3.56 -2.62
CA MET A 100 3.73 -3.64 -2.21
C MET A 100 4.57 -4.39 -3.25
N TYR A 101 4.10 -5.56 -3.72
CA TYR A 101 4.79 -6.34 -4.73
C TYR A 101 4.95 -5.57 -6.05
N ALA A 102 3.90 -4.87 -6.47
CA ALA A 102 3.94 -4.03 -7.66
C ALA A 102 5.03 -2.96 -7.55
N ASN A 103 5.07 -2.24 -6.44
CA ASN A 103 6.02 -1.16 -6.22
C ASN A 103 7.46 -1.67 -6.07
N VAL A 104 7.69 -2.54 -5.08
CA VAL A 104 9.05 -2.92 -4.66
C VAL A 104 9.73 -3.86 -5.65
N PHE A 105 8.99 -4.85 -6.18
CA PHE A 105 9.59 -5.95 -6.94
C PHE A 105 9.28 -5.94 -8.44
N VAL A 106 8.46 -4.98 -8.91
CA VAL A 106 8.13 -4.88 -10.34
C VAL A 106 8.46 -3.50 -10.89
N GLU A 107 7.90 -2.43 -10.30
CA GLU A 107 8.09 -1.06 -10.77
C GLU A 107 9.50 -0.54 -10.46
N THR A 108 9.93 -0.59 -9.20
CA THR A 108 11.24 -0.07 -8.79
C THR A 108 12.40 -0.69 -9.57
N PRO A 109 12.50 -2.03 -9.75
CA PRO A 109 13.54 -2.59 -10.62
C PRO A 109 13.46 -2.16 -12.07
N ALA A 110 12.25 -1.90 -12.60
CA ALA A 110 12.07 -1.40 -13.94
C ALA A 110 12.58 0.03 -14.12
N MET A 111 12.55 0.85 -13.07
CA MET A 111 13.12 2.21 -13.11
C MET A 111 14.63 2.20 -13.34
N TYR A 112 15.33 1.16 -12.92
CA TYR A 112 16.78 1.01 -13.07
C TYR A 112 17.22 0.49 -14.44
N LEU A 113 16.28 0.04 -15.29
CA LEU A 113 16.59 -0.41 -16.63
C LEU A 113 17.02 0.75 -17.53
N SER A 114 18.05 0.51 -18.33
CA SER A 114 18.55 1.49 -19.29
C SER A 114 17.55 1.75 -20.42
N ASP A 115 17.74 2.85 -21.14
CA ASP A 115 16.87 3.21 -22.27
C ASP A 115 16.94 2.19 -23.43
N ASN A 116 18.05 1.44 -23.53
CA ASN A 116 18.19 0.33 -24.48
C ASN A 116 17.27 -0.85 -24.18
N GLU A 117 16.71 -0.92 -22.97
CA GLU A 117 15.77 -1.95 -22.53
C GLU A 117 14.32 -1.46 -22.48
N PHE A 118 13.99 -0.48 -23.32
CA PHE A 118 12.68 0.22 -23.34
C PHE A 118 11.48 -0.74 -23.33
N ASP A 119 11.47 -1.77 -24.18
CA ASP A 119 10.35 -2.73 -24.23
C ASP A 119 10.18 -3.52 -22.94
N LYS A 120 11.30 -3.91 -22.32
CA LYS A 120 11.31 -4.64 -21.05
C LYS A 120 10.84 -3.73 -19.91
N LYS A 121 11.32 -2.48 -19.90
CA LYS A 121 10.93 -1.44 -18.95
C LYS A 121 9.42 -1.19 -19.01
N ASN A 122 8.86 -0.96 -20.21
CA ASN A 122 7.44 -0.76 -20.39
C ASN A 122 6.60 -1.99 -20.02
N ALA A 123 7.03 -3.18 -20.41
CA ALA A 123 6.34 -4.41 -20.02
C ALA A 123 6.26 -4.59 -18.51
N ALA A 124 7.32 -4.21 -17.78
CA ALA A 124 7.34 -4.25 -16.32
C ALA A 124 6.41 -3.18 -15.71
N PHE A 125 6.39 -1.95 -16.21
CA PHE A 125 5.46 -0.92 -15.76
C PHE A 125 4.00 -1.33 -15.97
N PHE A 126 3.62 -1.83 -17.15
CA PHE A 126 2.27 -2.33 -17.37
C PHE A 126 1.92 -3.54 -16.51
N ARG A 127 2.91 -4.39 -16.18
CA ARG A 127 2.73 -5.48 -15.22
C ARG A 127 2.48 -4.93 -13.80
N ALA A 128 3.23 -3.92 -13.37
CA ALA A 128 3.03 -3.24 -12.08
C ALA A 128 1.62 -2.62 -12.02
N LYS A 129 1.20 -1.88 -13.05
CA LYS A 129 -0.16 -1.31 -13.16
C LYS A 129 -1.26 -2.37 -12.95
N LYS A 130 -1.11 -3.56 -13.57
CA LYS A 130 -2.08 -4.65 -13.37
C LYS A 130 -2.13 -5.13 -11.93
N PHE A 131 -1.00 -5.18 -11.23
CA PHE A 131 -0.95 -5.56 -9.83
C PHE A 131 -1.50 -4.48 -8.92
N TYR A 132 -1.22 -3.21 -9.17
CA TYR A 132 -1.85 -2.09 -8.47
C TYR A 132 -3.37 -2.15 -8.57
N LYS A 133 -3.94 -2.26 -9.78
CA LYS A 133 -5.39 -2.40 -9.98
C LYS A 133 -5.96 -3.63 -9.26
N ARG A 134 -5.25 -4.78 -9.28
CA ARG A 134 -5.68 -6.00 -8.57
C ARG A 134 -5.69 -5.79 -7.06
N GLY A 135 -4.64 -5.19 -6.50
CA GLY A 135 -4.53 -4.87 -5.08
C GLY A 135 -5.61 -3.89 -4.64
N THR A 136 -5.75 -2.78 -5.36
CA THR A 136 -6.77 -1.76 -5.10
C THR A 136 -8.18 -2.34 -5.09
N LYS A 137 -8.52 -3.21 -6.06
CA LYS A 137 -9.83 -3.87 -6.11
C LYS A 137 -10.09 -4.71 -4.86
N ALA A 138 -9.09 -5.45 -4.36
CA ALA A 138 -9.24 -6.25 -3.14
C ALA A 138 -9.46 -5.36 -1.91
N VAL A 139 -8.69 -4.26 -1.76
CA VAL A 139 -8.86 -3.31 -0.65
C VAL A 139 -10.20 -2.61 -0.71
N ILE A 140 -10.61 -2.11 -1.88
CA ILE A 140 -11.91 -1.45 -2.05
C ILE A 140 -13.05 -2.42 -1.75
N SER A 141 -12.93 -3.71 -2.09
CA SER A 141 -13.95 -4.71 -1.73
C SER A 141 -14.11 -4.88 -0.22
N ALA A 142 -13.01 -4.76 0.54
CA ALA A 142 -13.06 -4.78 2.00
C ALA A 142 -13.78 -3.54 2.56
N LEU A 143 -13.54 -2.36 2.00
CA LEU A 143 -14.23 -1.13 2.35
C LEU A 143 -15.72 -1.19 1.98
N ASP A 144 -16.05 -1.67 0.78
CA ASP A 144 -17.43 -1.77 0.30
C ASP A 144 -18.26 -2.76 1.13
N SER A 145 -17.63 -3.84 1.61
CA SER A 145 -18.24 -4.77 2.56
C SER A 145 -18.59 -4.12 3.90
N ALA A 146 -17.84 -3.09 4.33
CA ALA A 146 -18.13 -2.31 5.54
C ALA A 146 -19.09 -1.15 5.29
N TYR A 147 -18.95 -0.52 4.13
CA TYR A 147 -19.63 0.72 3.74
C TYR A 147 -20.22 0.56 2.33
N PRO A 148 -21.33 -0.17 2.17
CA PRO A 148 -21.91 -0.44 0.84
C PRO A 148 -22.09 0.83 0.02
N GLY A 149 -21.65 0.77 -1.25
CA GLY A 149 -21.67 1.88 -2.21
C GLY A 149 -20.41 2.76 -2.23
N ILE A 150 -19.40 2.48 -1.36
CA ILE A 150 -18.15 3.25 -1.37
C ILE A 150 -17.35 2.98 -2.66
N ALA A 151 -17.39 1.75 -3.18
CA ALA A 151 -16.74 1.41 -4.44
C ALA A 151 -17.31 2.22 -5.61
N GLU A 152 -18.63 2.31 -5.74
CA GLU A 152 -19.29 3.12 -6.77
C GLU A 152 -18.95 4.61 -6.63
N ALA A 153 -18.93 5.12 -5.40
CA ALA A 153 -18.57 6.51 -5.14
C ALA A 153 -17.15 6.84 -5.57
N ILE A 154 -16.17 5.99 -5.23
CA ILE A 154 -14.75 6.18 -5.57
C ILE A 154 -14.54 6.21 -7.09
N HIS A 155 -15.25 5.36 -7.84
CA HIS A 155 -15.18 5.31 -9.31
C HIS A 155 -16.08 6.33 -10.02
N SER A 156 -16.71 7.26 -9.30
CA SER A 156 -17.73 8.14 -9.91
C SER A 156 -17.20 9.45 -10.49
N ASP A 157 -15.93 9.80 -10.25
CA ASP A 157 -15.35 11.13 -10.55
C ASP A 157 -16.24 12.31 -10.04
N ASN A 158 -17.00 12.07 -8.95
CA ASN A 158 -17.91 13.05 -8.35
C ASN A 158 -17.48 13.34 -6.91
N ALA A 159 -16.89 14.50 -6.69
CA ALA A 159 -16.33 14.89 -5.40
C ALA A 159 -17.37 14.85 -4.25
N GLU A 160 -18.63 15.23 -4.49
CA GLU A 160 -19.68 15.20 -3.46
C GLU A 160 -20.02 13.76 -3.05
N LYS A 161 -20.18 12.85 -4.03
CA LYS A 161 -20.41 11.42 -3.77
C LYS A 161 -19.25 10.79 -3.03
N ILE A 162 -18.01 11.06 -3.47
CA ILE A 162 -16.79 10.57 -2.84
C ILE A 162 -16.73 11.02 -1.38
N ASN A 163 -16.86 12.31 -1.12
CA ASN A 163 -16.78 12.86 0.23
C ASN A 163 -17.87 12.28 1.14
N THR A 164 -19.12 12.22 0.68
CA THR A 164 -20.23 11.64 1.43
C THR A 164 -19.96 10.16 1.80
N ALA A 165 -19.41 9.39 0.88
CA ALA A 165 -19.07 7.99 1.16
C ALA A 165 -17.94 7.87 2.20
N LEU A 166 -16.91 8.73 2.09
CA LEU A 166 -15.75 8.74 2.99
C LEU A 166 -16.05 9.34 4.38
N GLU A 167 -17.11 10.13 4.55
CA GLU A 167 -17.53 10.61 5.87
C GLU A 167 -17.85 9.47 6.84
N ARG A 168 -18.28 8.32 6.34
CA ARG A 168 -18.61 7.14 7.12
C ARG A 168 -17.36 6.42 7.67
N CYS A 169 -16.20 6.61 7.04
CA CYS A 169 -14.94 5.97 7.42
C CYS A 169 -14.42 6.49 8.76
N ARG A 170 -13.73 5.63 9.50
CA ARG A 170 -13.21 5.87 10.84
C ARG A 170 -11.71 5.59 10.89
N ILE A 171 -11.08 5.89 12.01
CA ILE A 171 -9.63 5.70 12.22
C ILE A 171 -9.15 4.27 11.94
N HIS A 172 -9.96 3.26 12.16
CA HIS A 172 -9.62 1.87 11.86
C HIS A 172 -9.61 1.53 10.37
N ASP A 173 -10.13 2.42 9.53
CA ASP A 173 -10.12 2.27 8.08
C ASP A 173 -8.89 2.90 7.43
N CYS A 174 -8.04 3.61 8.19
CA CYS A 174 -6.86 4.31 7.64
C CYS A 174 -5.96 3.38 6.81
N GLU A 175 -5.77 2.13 7.23
CA GLU A 175 -4.97 1.15 6.49
C GLU A 175 -5.58 0.84 5.11
N ALA A 176 -6.89 0.62 5.05
CA ALA A 176 -7.59 0.36 3.80
C ALA A 176 -7.63 1.59 2.88
N LEU A 177 -7.90 2.77 3.45
CA LEU A 177 -7.90 4.04 2.70
C LEU A 177 -6.51 4.34 2.14
N HIS A 178 -5.45 4.14 2.94
CA HIS A 178 -4.07 4.33 2.50
C HIS A 178 -3.74 3.42 1.31
N TRP A 179 -3.91 2.10 1.45
CA TRP A 179 -3.53 1.17 0.40
C TRP A 179 -4.38 1.33 -0.87
N ALA A 180 -5.69 1.58 -0.74
CA ALA A 180 -6.53 1.84 -1.91
C ALA A 180 -6.11 3.13 -2.62
N GLY A 181 -5.93 4.23 -1.89
CA GLY A 181 -5.49 5.51 -2.46
C GLY A 181 -4.11 5.41 -3.11
N ALA A 182 -3.14 4.81 -2.42
CA ALA A 182 -1.79 4.61 -2.96
C ALA A 182 -1.80 3.77 -4.24
N GLY A 183 -2.56 2.67 -4.28
CA GLY A 183 -2.65 1.81 -5.44
C GLY A 183 -3.33 2.48 -6.65
N ILE A 184 -4.35 3.32 -6.42
CA ILE A 184 -4.99 4.13 -7.46
C ILE A 184 -3.98 5.12 -8.06
N LEU A 185 -3.33 5.92 -7.20
CA LEU A 185 -2.40 6.95 -7.68
C LEU A 185 -1.16 6.35 -8.36
N ALA A 186 -0.66 5.20 -7.87
CA ALA A 186 0.45 4.50 -8.51
C ALA A 186 0.06 3.93 -9.90
N ALA A 187 -1.13 3.33 -10.03
CA ALA A 187 -1.62 2.86 -11.32
C ALA A 187 -1.80 4.00 -12.34
N PHE A 188 -2.30 5.15 -11.88
CA PHE A 188 -2.42 6.37 -12.68
C PHE A 188 -1.06 6.93 -13.10
N ALA A 189 -0.08 6.98 -12.19
CA ALA A 189 1.25 7.50 -12.48
C ALA A 189 1.97 6.73 -13.60
N ILE A 190 1.73 5.42 -13.73
CA ILE A 190 2.29 4.60 -14.80
C ILE A 190 1.67 4.95 -16.16
N ASP A 191 0.38 5.24 -16.22
CA ASP A 191 -0.33 5.48 -17.48
C ASP A 191 -1.43 6.55 -17.26
N PRO A 192 -1.02 7.84 -17.26
CA PRO A 192 -1.94 8.94 -17.00
C PRO A 192 -3.00 9.16 -18.09
N LEU A 193 -2.83 8.54 -19.26
CA LEU A 193 -3.77 8.63 -20.38
C LEU A 193 -4.84 7.53 -20.37
N ASP A 194 -4.72 6.54 -19.47
CA ASP A 194 -5.75 5.51 -19.27
C ASP A 194 -6.99 6.13 -18.59
N SER A 195 -8.09 6.20 -19.33
CA SER A 195 -9.33 6.84 -18.87
C SER A 195 -9.90 6.23 -17.59
N GLU A 196 -9.76 4.91 -17.41
CA GLU A 196 -10.21 4.23 -16.19
C GLU A 196 -9.35 4.64 -14.98
N SER A 197 -8.03 4.68 -15.13
CA SER A 197 -7.13 5.16 -14.06
C SER A 197 -7.35 6.64 -13.75
N LEU A 198 -7.57 7.47 -14.77
CA LEU A 198 -7.86 8.90 -14.59
C LEU A 198 -9.16 9.14 -13.82
N GLN A 199 -10.20 8.38 -14.12
CA GLN A 199 -11.50 8.47 -13.42
C GLN A 199 -11.37 8.23 -11.92
N ASP A 200 -10.45 7.36 -11.50
CA ASP A 200 -10.29 6.96 -10.10
C ASP A 200 -9.42 7.96 -9.28
N VAL A 201 -8.70 8.88 -9.93
CA VAL A 201 -7.72 9.77 -9.27
C VAL A 201 -8.35 10.59 -8.14
N ALA A 202 -9.52 11.19 -8.38
CA ALA A 202 -10.21 11.99 -7.37
C ALA A 202 -10.55 11.15 -6.13
N GLY A 203 -11.02 9.92 -6.33
CA GLY A 203 -11.28 8.96 -5.26
C GLY A 203 -10.03 8.56 -4.49
N GLY A 204 -8.95 8.25 -5.21
CA GLY A 204 -7.66 7.88 -4.61
C GLY A 204 -7.07 9.00 -3.77
N LEU A 205 -7.07 10.22 -4.29
CA LEU A 205 -6.61 11.41 -3.57
C LEU A 205 -7.45 11.66 -2.31
N ALA A 206 -8.78 11.66 -2.42
CA ALA A 206 -9.67 11.88 -1.29
C ALA A 206 -9.51 10.82 -0.18
N MET A 207 -9.21 9.56 -0.54
CA MET A 207 -8.90 8.51 0.44
C MET A 207 -7.64 8.85 1.24
N LEU A 208 -6.56 9.29 0.61
CA LEU A 208 -5.32 9.65 1.30
C LEU A 208 -5.50 10.91 2.16
N GLU A 209 -6.18 11.93 1.66
CA GLU A 209 -6.53 13.12 2.43
C GLU A 209 -7.41 12.76 3.65
N LYS A 210 -8.34 11.80 3.49
CA LYS A 210 -9.15 11.29 4.61
C LYS A 210 -8.30 10.58 5.67
N VAL A 211 -7.26 9.83 5.29
CA VAL A 211 -6.31 9.27 6.26
C VAL A 211 -5.63 10.37 7.06
N CYS A 212 -5.13 11.41 6.38
CA CYS A 212 -4.49 12.55 7.05
C CYS A 212 -5.44 13.28 8.01
N ALA A 213 -6.72 13.38 7.66
CA ALA A 213 -7.73 13.97 8.53
C ALA A 213 -8.10 13.09 9.74
N LEU A 214 -8.14 11.77 9.58
CA LEU A 214 -8.47 10.83 10.64
C LEU A 214 -7.30 10.54 11.60
N ASN A 215 -6.10 10.46 11.05
CA ASN A 215 -4.86 10.16 11.79
C ASN A 215 -3.66 10.80 11.08
N PRO A 216 -3.33 12.05 11.37
CA PRO A 216 -2.22 12.76 10.74
C PRO A 216 -0.86 12.06 10.88
N GLU A 217 -0.67 11.28 11.94
CA GLU A 217 0.57 10.57 12.26
C GLU A 217 0.61 9.14 11.69
N TYR A 218 -0.41 8.76 10.92
CA TYR A 218 -0.51 7.40 10.37
C TYR A 218 0.78 7.00 9.65
N SER A 219 1.30 5.82 10.03
CA SER A 219 2.53 5.25 9.44
C SER A 219 3.73 6.21 9.41
N GLY A 220 3.88 7.04 10.46
CA GLY A 220 5.02 7.96 10.58
C GLY A 220 5.14 9.00 9.47
N GLY A 221 4.03 9.34 8.82
CA GLY A 221 4.00 10.34 7.74
C GLY A 221 4.04 9.78 6.32
N ALA A 222 3.98 8.46 6.13
CA ALA A 222 4.05 7.83 4.80
C ALA A 222 2.98 8.35 3.82
N VAL A 223 1.76 8.64 4.31
CA VAL A 223 0.70 9.19 3.46
C VAL A 223 1.04 10.59 2.99
N TRP A 224 1.64 11.41 3.84
CA TRP A 224 2.10 12.75 3.45
C TRP A 224 3.21 12.70 2.38
N GLU A 225 4.06 11.67 2.42
CA GLU A 225 5.06 11.46 1.36
C GLU A 225 4.39 11.12 0.01
N ILE A 226 3.39 10.24 0.00
CA ILE A 226 2.63 9.92 -1.22
C ILE A 226 1.94 11.17 -1.77
N LEU A 227 1.29 11.95 -0.89
CA LEU A 227 0.66 13.21 -1.27
C LEU A 227 1.68 14.23 -1.81
N THR A 228 2.90 14.28 -1.26
CA THR A 228 3.97 15.13 -1.79
C THR A 228 4.26 14.80 -3.25
N LYS A 229 4.47 13.51 -3.57
CA LYS A 229 4.75 13.04 -4.93
C LYS A 229 3.60 13.38 -5.89
N PHE A 230 2.37 13.13 -5.45
CA PHE A 230 1.19 13.41 -6.25
C PHE A 230 1.00 14.91 -6.49
N TYR A 231 1.01 15.71 -5.44
CA TYR A 231 0.80 17.16 -5.57
C TYR A 231 1.90 17.84 -6.40
N ALA A 232 3.14 17.37 -6.33
CA ALA A 232 4.24 17.92 -7.13
C ALA A 232 4.13 17.59 -8.62
N ALA A 233 3.59 16.43 -8.97
CA ALA A 233 3.52 15.93 -10.34
C ALA A 233 2.18 16.25 -11.05
N ALA A 234 1.08 16.28 -10.31
CA ALA A 234 -0.26 16.47 -10.87
C ALA A 234 -0.55 17.95 -11.16
N PRO A 235 -1.28 18.27 -12.24
CA PRO A 235 -1.77 19.62 -12.49
C PRO A 235 -2.85 20.02 -11.47
N ASP A 236 -3.09 21.32 -11.31
CA ASP A 236 -4.09 21.88 -10.39
C ASP A 236 -5.50 21.32 -10.66
N SER A 237 -5.82 21.05 -11.93
CA SER A 237 -7.11 20.47 -12.33
C SER A 237 -7.36 19.07 -11.78
N LEU A 238 -6.31 18.33 -11.42
CA LEU A 238 -6.37 17.04 -10.74
C LEU A 238 -6.10 17.14 -9.23
N GLY A 239 -6.09 18.35 -8.68
CA GLY A 239 -5.87 18.59 -7.26
C GLY A 239 -4.40 18.75 -6.86
N GLY A 240 -3.44 18.78 -7.82
CA GLY A 240 -2.02 19.04 -7.59
C GLY A 240 -1.71 20.44 -7.08
N GLY A 241 -0.44 20.82 -7.10
CA GLY A 241 0.07 22.13 -6.77
C GLY A 241 1.30 22.11 -5.87
N LEU A 242 2.33 22.90 -6.24
CA LEU A 242 3.62 22.91 -5.54
C LEU A 242 3.53 23.38 -4.08
N GLU A 243 2.60 24.28 -3.75
CA GLU A 243 2.41 24.74 -2.37
C GLU A 243 1.86 23.60 -1.48
N LYS A 244 0.88 22.83 -2.01
CA LYS A 244 0.37 21.63 -1.35
C LYS A 244 1.47 20.58 -1.18
N ALA A 245 2.27 20.36 -2.23
CA ALA A 245 3.40 19.44 -2.20
C ALA A 245 4.42 19.82 -1.12
N GLN A 246 4.78 21.11 -1.02
CA GLN A 246 5.71 21.58 0.00
C GLN A 246 5.15 21.42 1.42
N THR A 247 3.87 21.68 1.60
CA THR A 247 3.18 21.49 2.89
C THR A 247 3.18 20.01 3.30
N ALA A 248 2.85 19.12 2.36
CA ALA A 248 2.85 17.68 2.60
C ALA A 248 4.26 17.14 2.90
N TYR A 249 5.28 17.60 2.16
CA TYR A 249 6.67 17.27 2.41
C TYR A 249 7.13 17.67 3.82
N ASN A 250 6.86 18.91 4.22
CA ASN A 250 7.23 19.40 5.54
C ASN A 250 6.60 18.56 6.64
N LYS A 251 5.34 18.13 6.45
CA LYS A 251 4.64 17.27 7.39
C LYS A 251 5.23 15.86 7.45
N ALA A 252 5.56 15.26 6.31
CA ALA A 252 6.24 13.97 6.25
C ALA A 252 7.61 14.02 6.95
N LEU A 253 8.39 15.08 6.73
CA LEU A 253 9.70 15.28 7.34
C LEU A 253 9.58 15.43 8.86
N GLU A 254 8.63 16.25 9.35
CA GLU A 254 8.35 16.44 10.78
C GLU A 254 8.02 15.09 11.45
N LEU A 255 7.07 14.33 10.89
CA LEU A 255 6.57 13.09 11.48
C LEU A 255 7.60 11.97 11.50
N SER A 256 8.45 11.89 10.46
CA SER A 256 9.57 10.94 10.40
C SER A 256 10.75 11.35 11.27
N LYS A 257 10.73 12.56 11.82
CA LYS A 257 11.87 13.16 12.58
C LYS A 257 13.16 13.17 11.76
N GLY A 258 13.07 13.24 10.45
CA GLY A 258 14.19 13.17 9.53
C GLY A 258 14.87 11.79 9.42
N ASN A 259 14.28 10.73 9.97
CA ASN A 259 14.88 9.39 10.02
C ASN A 259 14.35 8.44 8.91
N ASN A 260 13.70 8.96 7.88
CA ASN A 260 13.23 8.17 6.74
C ASN A 260 13.93 8.63 5.45
N PRO A 261 14.80 7.80 4.83
CA PRO A 261 15.54 8.17 3.63
C PRO A 261 14.64 8.45 2.43
N SER A 262 13.48 7.79 2.33
CA SER A 262 12.55 7.94 1.21
C SER A 262 12.01 9.37 1.09
N ILE A 263 11.87 10.10 2.21
CA ILE A 263 11.39 11.49 2.21
C ILE A 263 12.42 12.43 1.56
N TYR A 264 13.70 12.23 1.80
CA TYR A 264 14.75 13.01 1.15
C TYR A 264 14.89 12.69 -0.33
N VAL A 265 14.73 11.40 -0.69
CA VAL A 265 14.64 10.98 -2.11
C VAL A 265 13.43 11.64 -2.78
N THR A 266 12.29 11.66 -2.11
CA THR A 266 11.09 12.35 -2.61
C THR A 266 11.34 13.84 -2.83
N TYR A 267 12.09 14.51 -1.95
CA TYR A 267 12.46 15.91 -2.14
C TYR A 267 13.35 16.10 -3.38
N ALA A 268 14.37 15.27 -3.52
CA ALA A 268 15.26 15.33 -4.69
C ALA A 268 14.49 15.16 -5.99
N VAL A 269 13.60 14.17 -6.08
CA VAL A 269 12.84 13.86 -7.29
C VAL A 269 11.71 14.87 -7.56
N SER A 270 10.97 15.26 -6.52
CA SER A 270 9.76 16.08 -6.69
C SER A 270 10.03 17.59 -6.77
N PHE A 271 11.16 18.05 -6.23
CA PHE A 271 11.46 19.49 -6.19
C PHE A 271 12.79 19.85 -6.85
N CYS A 272 13.88 19.12 -6.57
CA CYS A 272 15.20 19.51 -7.09
C CYS A 272 15.33 19.23 -8.59
N ILE A 273 14.93 18.03 -9.06
CA ILE A 273 15.00 17.68 -10.49
C ILE A 273 14.17 18.67 -11.35
N PRO A 274 12.88 18.92 -11.06
CA PRO A 274 12.11 19.87 -11.90
C PRO A 274 12.63 21.30 -11.89
N LYS A 275 13.33 21.71 -10.81
CA LYS A 275 13.92 23.04 -10.68
C LYS A 275 15.36 23.12 -11.18
N GLN A 276 15.93 21.99 -11.60
CA GLN A 276 17.36 21.88 -11.96
C GLN A 276 18.28 22.32 -10.80
N ASP A 277 17.85 22.09 -9.55
CA ASP A 277 18.61 22.44 -8.34
C ASP A 277 19.62 21.34 -8.01
N SER A 278 20.80 21.45 -8.60
CA SER A 278 21.90 20.50 -8.42
C SER A 278 22.38 20.42 -6.97
N SER A 279 22.49 21.55 -6.28
CA SER A 279 22.95 21.60 -4.88
C SER A 279 21.94 20.98 -3.93
N GLY A 280 20.66 21.34 -4.06
CA GLY A 280 19.58 20.76 -3.25
C GLY A 280 19.41 19.27 -3.46
N PHE A 281 19.60 18.79 -4.70
CA PHE A 281 19.60 17.36 -5.03
C PHE A 281 20.72 16.63 -4.28
N ASP A 282 21.97 17.10 -4.38
CA ASP A 282 23.11 16.47 -3.71
C ASP A 282 22.94 16.43 -2.19
N GLU A 283 22.47 17.52 -1.59
CA GLU A 283 22.18 17.59 -0.15
C GLU A 283 21.11 16.57 0.27
N ALA A 284 20.02 16.49 -0.49
CA ALA A 284 18.93 15.56 -0.19
C ALA A 284 19.38 14.10 -0.31
N ILE A 285 20.07 13.75 -1.38
CA ILE A 285 20.60 12.39 -1.58
C ILE A 285 21.61 12.03 -0.50
N GLN A 286 22.49 12.95 -0.11
CA GLN A 286 23.45 12.74 0.96
C GLN A 286 22.74 12.46 2.30
N LYS A 287 21.70 13.22 2.64
CA LYS A 287 20.88 12.99 3.85
C LYS A 287 20.23 11.61 3.83
N ALA A 288 19.67 11.19 2.70
CA ALA A 288 19.09 9.86 2.55
C ALA A 288 20.10 8.74 2.82
N LEU A 289 21.33 8.89 2.31
CA LEU A 289 22.39 7.89 2.44
C LEU A 289 23.03 7.84 3.83
N GLN A 290 22.90 8.89 4.64
CA GLN A 290 23.46 8.96 5.99
C GLN A 290 22.57 8.32 7.07
N ILE A 291 21.34 7.94 6.75
CA ILE A 291 20.43 7.32 7.71
C ILE A 291 20.91 5.92 8.04
N ASP A 292 21.08 5.66 9.34
CA ASP A 292 21.51 4.38 9.87
C ASP A 292 20.32 3.38 9.96
N GLY A 293 20.32 2.37 9.10
CA GLY A 293 19.33 1.29 9.10
C GLY A 293 19.42 0.38 10.32
N GLU A 294 20.62 0.24 10.93
CA GLU A 294 20.79 -0.60 12.12
C GLU A 294 20.07 -0.04 13.35
N SER A 295 19.92 1.28 13.42
CA SER A 295 19.15 1.96 14.47
C SER A 295 17.64 1.71 14.37
N GLN A 296 17.15 1.18 13.24
CA GLN A 296 15.73 0.97 12.95
C GLN A 296 15.47 -0.47 12.47
N PRO A 297 15.64 -1.47 13.34
CA PRO A 297 15.64 -2.89 12.94
C PRO A 297 14.30 -3.39 12.38
N ASP A 298 13.20 -2.69 12.58
CA ASP A 298 11.89 -3.03 12.01
C ASP A 298 11.66 -2.40 10.61
N ASN A 299 12.56 -1.50 10.16
CA ASN A 299 12.42 -0.73 8.93
C ASN A 299 13.60 -0.94 7.96
N LYS A 300 14.48 -1.92 8.19
CA LYS A 300 15.69 -2.13 7.38
C LYS A 300 15.38 -2.27 5.90
N LEU A 301 14.40 -3.08 5.54
CA LEU A 301 14.00 -3.28 4.14
C LEU A 301 13.67 -1.95 3.46
N GLN A 302 12.82 -1.13 4.08
CA GLN A 302 12.42 0.17 3.52
C GLN A 302 13.62 1.12 3.40
N ILE A 303 14.48 1.15 4.41
CA ILE A 303 15.69 1.99 4.39
C ILE A 303 16.63 1.55 3.28
N THR A 304 16.91 0.25 3.16
CA THR A 304 17.78 -0.32 2.12
C THR A 304 17.24 -0.03 0.71
N LEU A 305 15.94 -0.23 0.48
CA LEU A 305 15.29 0.10 -0.79
C LEU A 305 15.44 1.59 -1.14
N SER A 306 15.18 2.47 -0.19
CA SER A 306 15.26 3.92 -0.41
C SER A 306 16.70 4.38 -0.64
N GLN A 307 17.68 3.80 0.08
CA GLN A 307 19.10 4.11 -0.11
C GLN A 307 19.64 3.56 -1.43
N ASN A 308 19.18 2.39 -1.89
CA ASN A 308 19.54 1.88 -3.20
C ASN A 308 19.04 2.81 -4.32
N TYR A 309 17.81 3.31 -4.18
CA TYR A 309 17.30 4.30 -5.13
C TYR A 309 18.07 5.63 -5.06
N ALA A 310 18.43 6.10 -3.87
CA ALA A 310 19.28 7.28 -3.71
C ALA A 310 20.67 7.11 -4.34
N LYS A 311 21.29 5.93 -4.22
CA LYS A 311 22.56 5.62 -4.88
C LYS A 311 22.42 5.67 -6.40
N TRP A 312 21.38 5.01 -6.93
CA TRP A 312 21.12 5.00 -8.36
C TRP A 312 20.88 6.41 -8.90
N LEU A 313 20.07 7.23 -8.22
CA LEU A 313 19.85 8.64 -8.61
C LEU A 313 21.15 9.44 -8.60
N LYS A 314 22.03 9.20 -7.63
CA LYS A 314 23.35 9.85 -7.56
C LYS A 314 24.25 9.50 -8.74
N GLU A 315 24.27 8.21 -9.12
CA GLU A 315 25.07 7.70 -10.24
C GLU A 315 24.55 8.16 -11.60
N HIS A 316 23.25 8.47 -11.69
CA HIS A 316 22.56 8.90 -12.92
C HIS A 316 22.13 10.37 -12.86
N LYS A 317 22.76 11.19 -12.01
CA LYS A 317 22.36 12.59 -11.81
C LYS A 317 22.31 13.39 -13.12
N ASP A 318 23.28 13.17 -14.00
CA ASP A 318 23.40 13.88 -15.28
C ASP A 318 22.26 13.56 -16.26
N ASP A 319 21.51 12.46 -16.03
CA ASP A 319 20.31 12.13 -16.82
C ASP A 319 19.11 13.00 -16.43
N PHE A 320 19.13 13.63 -15.25
CA PHE A 320 18.01 14.39 -14.68
C PHE A 320 18.31 15.87 -14.50
N ILE A 321 19.56 16.23 -14.22
CA ILE A 321 19.99 17.60 -13.95
C ILE A 321 21.08 17.97 -14.95
N LEU A 322 20.76 18.96 -15.78
CA LEU A 322 21.69 19.46 -16.78
C LEU A 322 22.88 20.12 -16.06
N GLY A 323 24.10 19.72 -16.43
CA GLY A 323 25.31 20.35 -15.92
C GLY A 323 25.36 21.86 -16.33
N GLU A 324 25.94 22.71 -15.47
CA GLU A 324 26.24 24.11 -15.79
C GLU A 324 27.28 24.23 -16.89
#